data_a2491759d9dae3d378c8c4b719b77f20
#
_entry.id   a2491759d9dae3d378c8c4b719b77f20
#
_cell.length_a   1.000
_cell.length_b   1.000
_cell.length_c   1.000
_cell.angle_alpha   90.00
_cell.angle_beta   90.00
_cell.angle_gamma   90.00
#
_symmetry.space_group_name_H-M   'P 1'
#
loop_
_entity.id
_entity.type
_entity.pdbx_description
1 polymer ?
#
loop_
_entity_poly.entity_id
_entity_poly.type
_entity_poly.pdbx_seq_one_letter_code
_entity_poly.pdbx_strand_id
1 'polypeptide(L)'
;SDVYKRQFLRRAKTNILTDIPLDEVRDAFATTFRASGMSITDAQLSTAANVTAGYPYMIQLVGYHIWDAADMRDSDTIIDADVTAGIEEARIDLDNAVCIPELQGLSKNDREYLEAMAASDGPSPTVNVAQRMGKTPNYAATYRKRLLDAFVIRETERGEVDFAVPFLREYLRRNQ
;
A
#
# COMPACT_ATOMS: atom_id res chain seq x y z
N SER A 1 4.05 -25.79 6.73
CA SER A 1 2.66 -25.44 7.04
C SER A 1 2.33 -24.11 6.35
N ASP A 2 1.08 -23.94 5.94
CA ASP A 2 0.60 -22.76 5.20
C ASP A 2 0.76 -21.46 5.98
N VAL A 3 0.74 -21.52 7.31
CA VAL A 3 0.95 -20.36 8.19
C VAL A 3 2.39 -19.84 8.07
N TYR A 4 3.37 -20.75 8.01
CA TYR A 4 4.78 -20.38 7.88
C TYR A 4 5.09 -19.78 6.49
N LYS A 5 4.44 -20.32 5.47
CA LYS A 5 4.57 -19.85 4.08
C LYS A 5 3.95 -18.46 3.90
N ARG A 6 2.81 -18.22 4.54
CA ARG A 6 2.17 -16.89 4.57
C ARG A 6 3.01 -15.87 5.33
N GLN A 7 3.56 -16.22 6.48
CA GLN A 7 4.44 -15.34 7.26
C GLN A 7 5.75 -15.03 6.52
N PHE A 8 6.33 -16.01 5.82
CA PHE A 8 7.53 -15.81 5.01
C PHE A 8 7.24 -14.89 3.82
N LEU A 9 6.15 -15.11 3.10
CA LEU A 9 5.71 -14.27 1.99
C LEU A 9 5.32 -12.86 2.45
N ARG A 10 4.74 -12.73 3.64
CA ARG A 10 4.49 -11.43 4.28
C ARG A 10 5.79 -10.68 4.55
N ARG A 11 6.78 -11.32 5.18
CA ARG A 11 8.09 -10.71 5.44
C ARG A 11 8.80 -10.33 4.15
N ALA A 12 8.75 -11.18 3.14
CA ALA A 12 9.31 -10.89 1.84
C ALA A 12 8.62 -9.70 1.16
N LYS A 13 7.30 -9.55 1.34
CA LYS A 13 6.52 -8.44 0.75
C LYS A 13 6.61 -7.13 1.53
N THR A 14 6.82 -7.17 2.85
CA THR A 14 6.74 -5.98 3.72
C THR A 14 8.07 -5.52 4.32
N ASN A 15 9.04 -6.40 4.52
CA ASN A 15 10.23 -6.10 5.34
C ASN A 15 11.58 -6.18 4.61
N ILE A 16 11.66 -6.70 3.39
CA ILE A 16 12.95 -6.94 2.69
C ILE A 16 13.22 -5.87 1.64
N LEU A 17 12.21 -5.14 1.21
CA LEU A 17 12.36 -4.14 0.17
C LEU A 17 12.16 -2.76 0.79
N THR A 18 13.26 -2.03 0.98
CA THR A 18 13.23 -0.61 1.29
C THR A 18 12.48 0.13 0.18
N ASP A 19 11.65 1.10 0.55
CA ASP A 19 10.98 1.96 -0.40
C ASP A 19 12.01 2.65 -1.31
N ILE A 20 11.72 2.67 -2.61
CA ILE A 20 12.59 3.30 -3.60
C ILE A 20 12.29 4.80 -3.62
N PRO A 21 13.29 5.67 -3.61
CA PRO A 21 13.07 7.11 -3.75
C PRO A 21 12.25 7.45 -5.00
N LEU A 22 11.32 8.40 -4.87
CA LEU A 22 10.37 8.72 -5.95
C LEU A 22 11.03 9.26 -7.22
N ASP A 23 12.16 9.96 -7.11
CA ASP A 23 12.95 10.39 -8.25
C ASP A 23 13.55 9.21 -9.02
N GLU A 24 14.02 8.18 -8.32
CA GLU A 24 14.50 6.93 -8.93
C GLU A 24 13.36 6.15 -9.60
N VAL A 25 12.17 6.12 -8.97
CA VAL A 25 10.97 5.50 -9.57
C VAL A 25 10.60 6.21 -10.88
N ARG A 26 10.59 7.54 -10.88
CA ARG A 26 10.30 8.34 -12.05
C ARG A 26 11.31 8.07 -13.18
N ASP A 27 12.59 8.03 -12.87
CA ASP A 27 13.65 7.74 -13.84
C ASP A 27 13.53 6.31 -14.40
N ALA A 28 13.21 5.34 -13.55
CA ALA A 28 12.97 3.96 -13.99
C ALA A 28 11.76 3.87 -14.93
N PHE A 29 10.65 4.55 -14.62
CA PHE A 29 9.51 4.62 -15.53
C PHE A 29 9.87 5.27 -16.86
N ALA A 30 10.59 6.39 -16.85
CA ALA A 30 11.02 7.08 -18.06
C ALA A 30 11.86 6.15 -18.95
N THR A 31 12.82 5.45 -18.36
CA THR A 31 13.66 4.49 -19.09
C THR A 31 12.85 3.33 -19.67
N THR A 32 11.97 2.75 -18.87
CA THR A 32 11.16 1.58 -19.27
C THR A 32 10.15 1.92 -20.36
N PHE A 33 9.41 3.03 -20.23
CA PHE A 33 8.44 3.45 -21.24
C PHE A 33 9.12 3.79 -22.56
N ARG A 34 10.24 4.51 -22.53
CA ARG A 34 11.03 4.83 -23.75
C ARG A 34 11.59 3.57 -24.41
N ALA A 35 12.10 2.63 -23.62
CA ALA A 35 12.59 1.35 -24.14
C ALA A 35 11.50 0.50 -24.81
N SER A 36 10.24 0.63 -24.36
CA SER A 36 9.06 0.00 -24.98
C SER A 36 8.49 0.77 -26.17
N GLY A 37 9.12 1.89 -26.57
CA GLY A 37 8.66 2.72 -27.68
C GLY A 37 7.54 3.70 -27.32
N MET A 38 7.20 3.84 -26.04
CA MET A 38 6.13 4.73 -25.60
C MET A 38 6.64 6.15 -25.34
N SER A 39 5.85 7.15 -25.71
CA SER A 39 6.04 8.55 -25.32
C SER A 39 5.23 8.86 -24.07
N ILE A 40 5.87 9.46 -23.07
CA ILE A 40 5.27 9.85 -21.81
C ILE A 40 5.82 11.21 -21.37
N THR A 41 4.98 12.08 -20.83
CA THR A 41 5.39 13.40 -20.35
C THR A 41 5.97 13.35 -18.94
N ASP A 42 6.76 14.36 -18.57
CA ASP A 42 7.33 14.47 -17.21
C ASP A 42 6.24 14.59 -16.14
N ALA A 43 5.14 15.28 -16.42
CA ALA A 43 4.00 15.37 -15.52
C ALA A 43 3.33 14.02 -15.28
N GLN A 44 3.15 13.22 -16.35
CA GLN A 44 2.61 11.86 -16.25
C GLN A 44 3.54 10.94 -15.48
N LEU A 45 4.86 11.03 -15.71
CA LEU A 45 5.87 10.28 -14.96
C LEU A 45 5.82 10.60 -13.47
N SER A 46 5.70 11.88 -13.12
CA SER A 46 5.60 12.31 -11.72
C SER A 46 4.32 11.80 -11.05
N THR A 47 3.20 11.87 -11.74
CA THR A 47 1.91 11.33 -11.24
C THR A 47 2.01 9.83 -11.02
N ALA A 48 2.55 9.08 -11.98
CA ALA A 48 2.73 7.63 -11.89
C ALA A 48 3.67 7.24 -10.74
N ALA A 49 4.80 7.94 -10.59
CA ALA A 49 5.78 7.67 -9.53
C ALA A 49 5.21 7.95 -8.14
N ASN A 50 4.52 9.08 -7.97
CA ASN A 50 4.02 9.51 -6.66
C ASN A 50 3.01 8.52 -6.05
N VAL A 51 2.12 7.93 -6.84
CA VAL A 51 1.12 6.99 -6.35
C VAL A 51 1.70 5.67 -5.87
N THR A 52 2.94 5.33 -6.25
CA THR A 52 3.60 4.10 -5.83
C THR A 52 4.13 4.15 -4.40
N ALA A 53 4.30 5.34 -3.83
CA ALA A 53 4.98 5.58 -2.55
C ALA A 53 6.35 4.88 -2.45
N GLY A 54 6.99 4.56 -3.58
CA GLY A 54 8.25 3.83 -3.65
C GLY A 54 8.14 2.32 -3.41
N TYR A 55 6.92 1.79 -3.27
CA TYR A 55 6.70 0.37 -3.01
C TYR A 55 6.91 -0.47 -4.27
N PRO A 56 7.91 -1.38 -4.31
CA PRO A 56 8.32 -2.07 -5.52
C PRO A 56 7.19 -2.80 -6.26
N TYR A 57 6.31 -3.48 -5.53
CA TYR A 57 5.17 -4.18 -6.14
C TYR A 57 4.20 -3.20 -6.84
N MET A 58 3.90 -2.07 -6.18
CA MET A 58 3.05 -1.03 -6.78
C MET A 58 3.71 -0.36 -8.00
N ILE A 59 5.04 -0.20 -7.99
CA ILE A 59 5.80 0.30 -9.14
C ILE A 59 5.56 -0.59 -10.37
N GLN A 60 5.67 -1.90 -10.20
CA GLN A 60 5.43 -2.86 -11.28
C GLN A 60 3.98 -2.80 -11.79
N LEU A 61 3.01 -2.76 -10.87
CA LEU A 61 1.59 -2.70 -11.24
C LEU A 61 1.25 -1.42 -12.02
N VAL A 62 1.70 -0.27 -11.51
CA VAL A 62 1.44 1.04 -12.15
C VAL A 62 2.07 1.08 -13.55
N GLY A 63 3.32 0.70 -13.68
CA GLY A 63 4.02 0.68 -14.97
C GLY A 63 3.33 -0.22 -15.98
N TYR A 64 2.98 -1.43 -15.58
CA TYR A 64 2.29 -2.39 -16.45
C TYR A 64 0.92 -1.87 -16.91
N HIS A 65 0.08 -1.42 -15.99
CA HIS A 65 -1.28 -1.02 -16.32
C HIS A 65 -1.37 0.27 -17.13
N ILE A 66 -0.44 1.21 -16.94
CA ILE A 66 -0.36 2.41 -17.80
C ILE A 66 0.05 2.02 -19.22
N TRP A 67 1.07 1.17 -19.35
CA TRP A 67 1.49 0.64 -20.63
C TRP A 67 0.35 -0.10 -21.33
N ASP A 68 -0.33 -0.99 -20.62
CA ASP A 68 -1.44 -1.80 -21.14
C ASP A 68 -2.61 -0.94 -21.62
N ALA A 69 -2.94 0.12 -20.90
CA ALA A 69 -4.00 1.06 -21.31
C ALA A 69 -3.71 1.75 -22.64
N ALA A 70 -2.45 2.15 -22.87
CA ALA A 70 -2.04 2.73 -24.14
C ALA A 70 -1.99 1.68 -25.26
N ASP A 71 -1.48 0.49 -24.98
CA ASP A 71 -1.40 -0.64 -25.92
C ASP A 71 -2.79 -1.06 -26.40
N MET A 72 -3.77 -1.13 -25.50
CA MET A 72 -5.17 -1.42 -25.85
C MET A 72 -5.80 -0.39 -26.79
N ARG A 73 -5.30 0.83 -26.83
CA ARG A 73 -5.69 1.87 -27.81
C ARG A 73 -4.88 1.83 -29.09
N ASP A 74 -3.98 0.87 -29.25
CA ASP A 74 -3.04 0.77 -30.36
C ASP A 74 -2.23 2.08 -30.55
N SER A 75 -1.72 2.61 -29.42
CA SER A 75 -1.02 3.89 -29.37
C SER A 75 0.33 3.76 -28.69
N ASP A 76 1.33 4.42 -29.26
CA ASP A 76 2.67 4.59 -28.69
C ASP A 76 2.79 5.86 -27.81
N THR A 77 1.70 6.60 -27.67
CA THR A 77 1.64 7.84 -26.88
C THR A 77 0.71 7.66 -25.69
N ILE A 78 1.27 7.81 -24.49
CA ILE A 78 0.50 7.77 -23.26
C ILE A 78 -0.25 9.09 -23.08
N ILE A 79 -1.53 9.00 -22.80
CA ILE A 79 -2.38 10.13 -22.44
C ILE A 79 -2.78 10.09 -20.97
N ASP A 80 -3.28 11.19 -20.44
CA ASP A 80 -3.67 11.29 -19.02
C ASP A 80 -4.73 10.26 -18.62
N ALA A 81 -5.63 9.91 -19.56
CA ALA A 81 -6.62 8.85 -19.33
C ALA A 81 -5.98 7.47 -19.11
N ASP A 82 -4.87 7.15 -19.80
CA ASP A 82 -4.14 5.90 -19.59
C ASP A 82 -3.50 5.87 -18.20
N VAL A 83 -2.94 6.99 -17.77
CA VAL A 83 -2.36 7.13 -16.44
C VAL A 83 -3.43 6.92 -15.36
N THR A 84 -4.57 7.58 -15.49
CA THR A 84 -5.69 7.45 -14.54
C THR A 84 -6.22 6.03 -14.49
N ALA A 85 -6.49 5.42 -15.64
CA ALA A 85 -6.99 4.04 -15.73
C ALA A 85 -5.96 3.04 -15.20
N GLY A 86 -4.70 3.20 -15.56
CA GLY A 86 -3.61 2.32 -15.12
C GLY A 86 -3.40 2.36 -13.60
N ILE A 87 -3.47 3.53 -12.99
CA ILE A 87 -3.37 3.69 -11.53
C ILE A 87 -4.55 3.00 -10.83
N GLU A 88 -5.76 3.12 -11.36
CA GLU A 88 -6.94 2.49 -10.77
C GLU A 88 -6.86 0.96 -10.84
N GLU A 89 -6.49 0.40 -11.99
CA GLU A 89 -6.28 -1.05 -12.13
C GLU A 89 -5.15 -1.55 -11.21
N ALA A 90 -4.06 -0.81 -11.10
CA ALA A 90 -2.97 -1.12 -10.18
C ALA A 90 -3.44 -1.15 -8.72
N ARG A 91 -4.29 -0.20 -8.33
CA ARG A 91 -4.88 -0.15 -6.99
C ARG A 91 -5.77 -1.37 -6.71
N ILE A 92 -6.60 -1.74 -7.67
CA ILE A 92 -7.48 -2.93 -7.56
C ILE A 92 -6.64 -4.20 -7.37
N ASP A 93 -5.60 -4.37 -8.19
CA ASP A 93 -4.71 -5.53 -8.08
C ASP A 93 -3.97 -5.57 -6.74
N LEU A 94 -3.50 -4.41 -6.26
CA LEU A 94 -2.85 -4.32 -4.96
C LEU A 94 -3.81 -4.66 -3.82
N ASP A 95 -5.02 -4.14 -3.85
CA ASP A 95 -6.05 -4.42 -2.84
C ASP A 95 -6.34 -5.93 -2.78
N ASN A 96 -6.49 -6.57 -3.93
CA ASN A 96 -6.74 -8.01 -4.02
C ASN A 96 -5.55 -8.87 -3.58
N ALA A 97 -4.34 -8.45 -3.89
CA ALA A 97 -3.13 -9.22 -3.61
C ALA A 97 -2.57 -8.99 -2.20
N VAL A 98 -2.81 -7.83 -1.60
CA VAL A 98 -2.17 -7.40 -0.35
C VAL A 98 -3.20 -7.04 0.72
N CYS A 99 -4.05 -6.04 0.50
CA CYS A 99 -4.90 -5.48 1.56
C CYS A 99 -6.01 -6.44 2.00
N ILE A 100 -6.76 -7.00 1.07
CA ILE A 100 -7.85 -7.93 1.37
C ILE A 100 -7.35 -9.20 2.08
N PRO A 101 -6.30 -9.88 1.60
CA PRO A 101 -5.77 -11.05 2.30
C PRO A 101 -5.26 -10.76 3.71
N GLU A 102 -4.70 -9.56 3.94
CA GLU A 102 -4.22 -9.17 5.27
C GLU A 102 -5.36 -9.01 6.28
N LEU A 103 -6.53 -8.57 5.83
CA LEU A 103 -7.71 -8.41 6.68
C LEU A 103 -8.48 -9.71 6.90
N GLN A 104 -8.27 -10.72 6.05
CA GLN A 104 -8.87 -12.03 6.22
C GLN A 104 -8.33 -12.73 7.48
N GLY A 105 -9.22 -13.25 8.30
CA GLY A 105 -8.86 -13.91 9.54
C GLY A 105 -8.65 -12.98 10.73
N LEU A 106 -8.75 -11.67 10.56
CA LEU A 106 -8.78 -10.71 11.66
C LEU A 106 -10.18 -10.67 12.30
N SER A 107 -10.22 -10.56 13.63
CA SER A 107 -11.46 -10.38 14.36
C SER A 107 -12.06 -8.99 14.08
N LYS A 108 -13.34 -8.81 14.43
CA LYS A 108 -14.00 -7.50 14.37
C LYS A 108 -13.22 -6.45 15.17
N ASN A 109 -12.77 -6.79 16.36
CA ASN A 109 -12.03 -5.87 17.21
C ASN A 109 -10.62 -5.54 16.68
N ASP A 110 -9.94 -6.50 16.04
CA ASP A 110 -8.69 -6.24 15.34
C ASP A 110 -8.89 -5.19 14.23
N ARG A 111 -9.98 -5.32 13.47
CA ARG A 111 -10.34 -4.37 12.41
C ARG A 111 -10.69 -2.99 12.95
N GLU A 112 -11.46 -2.92 14.05
CA GLU A 112 -11.77 -1.65 14.73
C GLU A 112 -10.50 -0.92 15.18
N TYR A 113 -9.49 -1.66 15.65
CA TYR A 113 -8.18 -1.09 16.00
C TYR A 113 -7.50 -0.48 14.78
N LEU A 114 -7.46 -1.19 13.65
CA LEU A 114 -6.88 -0.71 12.39
C LEU A 114 -7.66 0.50 11.83
N GLU A 115 -8.98 0.49 11.89
CA GLU A 115 -9.82 1.63 11.47
C GLU A 115 -9.54 2.87 12.32
N ALA A 116 -9.37 2.70 13.62
CA ALA A 116 -8.97 3.78 14.53
C ALA A 116 -7.57 4.35 14.19
N MET A 117 -6.63 3.50 13.79
CA MET A 117 -5.33 3.95 13.29
C MET A 117 -5.44 4.69 11.97
N ALA A 118 -6.30 4.22 11.06
CA ALA A 118 -6.47 4.80 9.72
C ALA A 118 -6.99 6.25 9.74
N ALA A 119 -7.53 6.71 10.85
CA ALA A 119 -7.93 8.10 11.04
C ALA A 119 -6.75 9.10 11.08
N SER A 120 -5.53 8.61 11.29
CA SER A 120 -4.30 9.42 11.23
C SER A 120 -3.57 9.24 9.90
N ASP A 121 -2.91 10.30 9.43
CA ASP A 121 -2.11 10.25 8.19
C ASP A 121 -0.73 9.59 8.38
N GLY A 122 -0.30 9.41 9.61
CA GLY A 122 0.96 8.82 10.00
C GLY A 122 0.83 7.98 11.27
N PRO A 123 1.95 7.74 11.99
CA PRO A 123 1.94 7.00 13.24
C PRO A 123 0.92 7.53 14.23
N SER A 124 0.28 6.64 14.95
CA SER A 124 -0.74 6.96 15.94
C SER A 124 -0.24 6.63 17.36
N PRO A 125 -0.31 7.58 18.31
CA PRO A 125 -0.15 7.26 19.71
C PRO A 125 -1.20 6.21 20.14
N THR A 126 -0.78 5.18 20.88
CA THR A 126 -1.66 4.06 21.26
C THR A 126 -2.83 4.51 22.12
N VAL A 127 -2.64 5.57 22.91
CA VAL A 127 -3.72 6.17 23.70
C VAL A 127 -4.81 6.79 22.83
N ASN A 128 -4.42 7.40 21.70
CA ASN A 128 -5.37 7.99 20.77
C ASN A 128 -6.17 6.90 20.03
N VAL A 129 -5.54 5.79 19.70
CA VAL A 129 -6.22 4.63 19.09
C VAL A 129 -7.29 4.09 20.04
N ALA A 130 -6.95 3.85 21.31
CA ALA A 130 -7.88 3.39 22.33
C ALA A 130 -9.06 4.37 22.50
N GLN A 131 -8.78 5.67 22.54
CA GLN A 131 -9.79 6.71 22.65
C GLN A 131 -10.77 6.71 21.46
N ARG A 132 -10.26 6.58 20.24
CA ARG A 132 -11.09 6.49 19.02
C ARG A 132 -11.97 5.24 19.00
N MET A 133 -11.48 4.14 19.56
CA MET A 133 -12.26 2.91 19.74
C MET A 133 -13.33 3.04 20.84
N GLY A 134 -13.27 4.08 21.68
CA GLY A 134 -14.10 4.19 22.87
C GLY A 134 -13.80 3.13 23.91
N LYS A 135 -12.54 2.69 23.99
CA LYS A 135 -12.08 1.61 24.87
C LYS A 135 -10.94 2.09 25.78
N THR A 136 -10.72 1.33 26.88
CA THR A 136 -9.57 1.57 27.76
C THR A 136 -8.27 1.20 27.07
N PRO A 137 -7.12 1.82 27.46
CA PRO A 137 -5.82 1.43 26.94
C PRO A 137 -5.49 -0.06 27.13
N ASN A 138 -5.89 -0.65 28.26
CA ASN A 138 -5.67 -2.07 28.54
C ASN A 138 -6.46 -2.97 27.57
N TYR A 139 -7.70 -2.63 27.28
CA TYR A 139 -8.50 -3.34 26.28
C TYR A 139 -7.87 -3.27 24.90
N ALA A 140 -7.52 -2.08 24.45
CA ALA A 140 -6.90 -1.86 23.16
C ALA A 140 -5.51 -2.54 23.03
N ALA A 141 -4.74 -2.62 24.13
CA ALA A 141 -3.43 -3.26 24.15
C ALA A 141 -3.45 -4.73 23.72
N THR A 142 -4.53 -5.45 23.99
CA THR A 142 -4.71 -6.84 23.55
C THR A 142 -4.69 -6.95 22.02
N TYR A 143 -5.43 -6.08 21.34
CA TYR A 143 -5.50 -6.07 19.88
C TYR A 143 -4.24 -5.51 19.24
N ARG A 144 -3.63 -4.49 19.86
CA ARG A 144 -2.29 -4.02 19.47
C ARG A 144 -1.28 -5.15 19.43
N LYS A 145 -1.19 -5.93 20.51
CA LYS A 145 -0.25 -7.06 20.58
C LYS A 145 -0.52 -8.08 19.49
N ARG A 146 -1.77 -8.45 19.26
CA ARG A 146 -2.17 -9.39 18.21
C ARG A 146 -1.75 -8.90 16.82
N LEU A 147 -1.97 -7.63 16.53
CA LEU A 147 -1.64 -7.02 15.24
C LEU A 147 -0.13 -6.85 15.03
N LEU A 148 0.62 -6.56 16.10
CA LEU A 148 2.09 -6.56 16.08
C LEU A 148 2.63 -7.96 15.82
N ASP A 149 2.13 -8.98 16.52
CA ASP A 149 2.53 -10.38 16.35
C ASP A 149 2.19 -10.90 14.95
N ALA A 150 1.12 -10.40 14.35
CA ALA A 150 0.72 -10.72 12.98
C ALA A 150 1.44 -9.89 11.90
N PHE A 151 2.30 -8.95 12.28
CA PHE A 151 3.02 -8.03 11.39
C PHE A 151 2.11 -7.17 10.50
N VAL A 152 0.91 -6.88 10.93
CA VAL A 152 -0.01 -5.95 10.27
C VAL A 152 0.33 -4.52 10.60
N ILE A 153 0.76 -4.29 11.84
CA ILE A 153 1.26 -3.00 12.33
C ILE A 153 2.68 -3.16 12.90
N ARG A 154 3.34 -2.04 13.12
CA ARG A 154 4.69 -1.94 13.70
C ARG A 154 4.74 -0.83 14.74
N GLU A 155 5.63 -0.93 15.69
CA GLU A 155 6.00 0.20 16.56
C GLU A 155 6.96 1.12 15.79
N THR A 156 6.74 2.42 15.87
CA THR A 156 7.61 3.45 15.29
C THR A 156 8.47 4.08 16.35
N GLU A 157 7.84 4.58 17.38
CA GLU A 157 8.45 5.10 18.59
C GLU A 157 7.75 4.53 19.82
N ARG A 158 8.28 4.81 21.00
CA ARG A 158 7.67 4.32 22.23
C ARG A 158 6.24 4.83 22.39
N GLY A 159 5.30 3.92 22.39
CA GLY A 159 3.87 4.24 22.54
C GLY A 159 3.18 4.67 21.25
N GLU A 160 3.82 4.49 20.10
CA GLU A 160 3.23 4.76 18.78
C GLU A 160 3.23 3.52 17.89
N VAL A 161 2.22 3.43 17.04
CA VAL A 161 2.07 2.37 16.05
C VAL A 161 1.76 2.95 14.67
N ASP A 162 2.21 2.26 13.64
CA ASP A 162 1.86 2.55 12.25
C ASP A 162 1.58 1.26 11.48
N PHE A 163 0.99 1.38 10.31
CA PHE A 163 0.78 0.24 9.42
C PHE A 163 2.12 -0.33 8.95
N ALA A 164 2.25 -1.65 9.01
CA ALA A 164 3.36 -2.37 8.40
C ALA A 164 3.00 -2.83 6.99
N VAL A 165 1.71 -3.00 6.69
CA VAL A 165 1.20 -3.38 5.37
C VAL A 165 1.02 -2.14 4.51
N PRO A 166 1.72 -2.03 3.36
CA PRO A 166 1.60 -0.89 2.47
C PRO A 166 0.16 -0.71 1.97
N PHE A 167 -0.30 0.54 1.88
CA PHE A 167 -1.61 0.94 1.35
C PHE A 167 -2.83 0.45 2.17
N LEU A 168 -2.63 -0.22 3.30
CA LEU A 168 -3.74 -0.70 4.12
C LEU A 168 -4.54 0.46 4.74
N ARG A 169 -3.88 1.55 5.14
CA ARG A 169 -4.56 2.78 5.61
C ARG A 169 -5.53 3.30 4.57
N GLU A 170 -5.10 3.46 3.35
CA GLU A 170 -5.89 3.97 2.24
C GLU A 170 -7.05 3.03 1.88
N TYR A 171 -6.78 1.73 1.89
CA TYR A 171 -7.81 0.71 1.69
C TYR A 171 -8.91 0.81 2.74
N LEU A 172 -8.55 0.87 4.02
CA LEU A 172 -9.52 0.98 5.12
C LEU A 172 -10.36 2.25 5.03
N ARG A 173 -9.76 3.38 4.65
CA ARG A 173 -10.48 4.65 4.48
C ARG A 173 -11.50 4.60 3.35
N ARG A 174 -11.20 3.90 2.26
CA ARG A 174 -12.14 3.76 1.13
C ARG A 174 -13.30 2.80 1.42
N ASN A 175 -13.13 1.90 2.38
CA ASN A 175 -14.07 0.80 2.63
C ASN A 175 -14.66 0.81 4.05
N GLN A 176 -14.73 1.99 4.67
CA GLN A 176 -15.44 2.20 5.95
C GLN A 176 -16.95 2.22 5.76
#